data_bef983383ff308d93b0e3f3044db69aa
#
_entry.id   bef983383ff308d93b0e3f3044db69aa
#
_cell.length_a   1.000
_cell.length_b   1.000
_cell.length_c   1.000
_cell.angle_alpha   90.00
_cell.angle_beta   90.00
_cell.angle_gamma   90.00
#
_symmetry.space_group_name_H-M   'P 1'
#
loop_
_entity.id
_entity.type
_entity.pdbx_description
1 polymer ?
#
loop_
_entity_poly.entity_id
_entity_poly.type
_entity_poly.pdbx_seq_one_letter_code
_entity_poly.pdbx_strand_id
1 'polypeptide(L)'
;VWKTENAGTTWNPLFDDQSTYTTGCVTLDPSNPNIVWVGSGENVGGRHVAYGDGVYRSLDGGENWKNMGLTKSEHISEIIVHPLNSDIVWVASQGPLWSKGGERGLYKTSNGGKSWKRVLGNNEWTGVTDIMIDPRDSNILYAATWDRHRTVAALMGGGPGTAIYRSDDGGDTWKILKNGLPNNPDSNEDGVID
;
A
#
# COMPACT_ATOMS: atom_id res chain seq x y z
N VAL A 1 3.32 -15.30 6.91
CA VAL A 1 4.67 -14.74 7.08
C VAL A 1 5.56 -15.79 7.71
N TRP A 2 6.76 -15.96 7.17
CA TRP A 2 7.73 -16.95 7.62
C TRP A 2 9.07 -16.28 7.90
N LYS A 3 9.77 -16.74 8.93
CA LYS A 3 11.10 -16.25 9.33
C LYS A 3 12.11 -17.36 9.31
N THR A 4 13.31 -17.05 8.82
CA THR A 4 14.49 -17.90 8.93
C THR A 4 15.58 -17.17 9.73
N GLU A 5 16.34 -17.92 10.52
CA GLU A 5 17.49 -17.42 11.28
C GLU A 5 18.81 -18.11 10.86
N ASN A 6 18.73 -18.99 9.84
CA ASN A 6 19.84 -19.79 9.36
C ASN A 6 19.95 -19.79 7.82
N ALA A 7 19.80 -18.60 7.23
CA ALA A 7 19.93 -18.38 5.78
C ALA A 7 19.00 -19.27 4.93
N GLY A 8 17.78 -19.50 5.38
CA GLY A 8 16.77 -20.22 4.63
C GLY A 8 16.78 -21.74 4.80
N THR A 9 17.61 -22.29 5.69
CA THR A 9 17.65 -23.73 5.94
C THR A 9 16.40 -24.24 6.65
N THR A 10 15.88 -23.46 7.61
CA THR A 10 14.60 -23.71 8.28
C THR A 10 13.77 -22.44 8.33
N TRP A 11 12.44 -22.61 8.37
CA TRP A 11 11.48 -21.53 8.38
C TRP A 11 10.43 -21.75 9.48
N ASN A 12 10.15 -20.71 10.23
CA ASN A 12 9.13 -20.71 11.28
C ASN A 12 7.96 -19.80 10.87
N PRO A 13 6.72 -20.28 10.94
CA PRO A 13 5.54 -19.44 10.71
C PRO A 13 5.37 -18.46 11.87
N LEU A 14 5.07 -17.19 11.56
CA LEU A 14 4.95 -16.12 12.57
C LEU A 14 3.61 -15.39 12.53
N PHE A 15 2.72 -15.74 11.61
CA PHE A 15 1.51 -14.95 11.37
C PHE A 15 0.22 -15.78 11.31
N ASP A 16 0.31 -17.08 11.60
CA ASP A 16 -0.79 -18.04 11.38
C ASP A 16 -1.95 -17.85 12.36
N ASP A 17 -1.73 -17.23 13.51
CA ASP A 17 -2.75 -16.95 14.52
C ASP A 17 -3.52 -15.63 14.27
N GLN A 18 -3.27 -14.96 13.15
CA GLN A 18 -3.97 -13.71 12.83
C GLN A 18 -5.30 -13.97 12.12
N SER A 19 -6.20 -12.96 12.15
CA SER A 19 -7.55 -13.07 11.57
C SER A 19 -7.57 -13.11 10.04
N THR A 20 -6.45 -12.80 9.40
CA THR A 20 -6.30 -12.87 7.94
C THR A 20 -5.27 -13.93 7.54
N TYR A 21 -5.53 -14.64 6.45
CA TYR A 21 -4.64 -15.64 5.87
C TYR A 21 -3.88 -15.16 4.63
N THR A 22 -4.11 -13.92 4.21
CA THR A 22 -3.47 -13.33 3.03
C THR A 22 -2.66 -12.11 3.38
N THR A 23 -1.49 -12.01 2.76
CA THR A 23 -0.56 -10.89 2.93
C THR A 23 -0.23 -10.26 1.59
N GLY A 24 -0.22 -8.93 1.53
CA GLY A 24 0.17 -8.16 0.36
C GLY A 24 1.65 -7.78 0.39
N CYS A 25 2.14 -7.38 1.56
CA CYS A 25 3.54 -7.00 1.76
C CYS A 25 4.01 -7.27 3.20
N VAL A 26 5.33 -7.36 3.34
CA VAL A 26 6.03 -7.46 4.63
C VAL A 26 7.20 -6.50 4.60
N THR A 27 7.31 -5.62 5.60
CA THR A 27 8.34 -4.59 5.66
C THR A 27 9.01 -4.57 7.04
N LEU A 28 10.33 -4.56 7.05
CA LEU A 28 11.11 -4.35 8.26
C LEU A 28 11.38 -2.85 8.45
N ASP A 29 11.41 -2.42 9.69
CA ASP A 29 11.91 -1.10 10.03
C ASP A 29 13.42 -1.04 9.77
N PRO A 30 13.91 -0.10 8.95
CA PRO A 30 15.33 0.00 8.61
C PRO A 30 16.24 0.29 9.81
N SER A 31 15.69 0.93 10.86
CA SER A 31 16.45 1.29 12.06
C SER A 31 16.34 0.25 13.18
N ASN A 32 15.32 -0.61 13.15
CA ASN A 32 15.09 -1.64 14.15
C ASN A 32 14.42 -2.88 13.55
N PRO A 33 15.15 -3.95 13.20
CA PRO A 33 14.60 -5.14 12.55
C PRO A 33 13.63 -5.96 13.43
N ASN A 34 13.49 -5.64 14.70
CA ASN A 34 12.44 -6.22 15.56
C ASN A 34 11.06 -5.60 15.27
N ILE A 35 11.02 -4.44 14.63
CA ILE A 35 9.75 -3.84 14.20
C ILE A 35 9.44 -4.35 12.79
N VAL A 36 8.36 -5.12 12.70
CA VAL A 36 7.89 -5.71 11.44
C VAL A 36 6.47 -5.22 11.17
N TRP A 37 6.23 -4.83 9.93
CA TRP A 37 4.91 -4.45 9.45
C TRP A 37 4.41 -5.45 8.40
N VAL A 38 3.13 -5.75 8.45
CA VAL A 38 2.44 -6.59 7.46
C VAL A 38 1.21 -5.86 6.95
N GLY A 39 1.12 -5.72 5.65
CA GLY A 39 -0.10 -5.33 4.96
C GLY A 39 -0.86 -6.57 4.53
N SER A 40 -2.12 -6.69 4.94
CA SER A 40 -2.95 -7.85 4.61
C SER A 40 -3.71 -7.67 3.29
N GLY A 41 -4.17 -8.81 2.72
CA GLY A 41 -4.86 -8.89 1.43
C GLY A 41 -3.92 -9.13 0.26
N GLU A 42 -4.33 -9.95 -0.70
CA GLU A 42 -3.52 -10.27 -1.87
C GLU A 42 -3.29 -9.03 -2.75
N ASN A 43 -2.02 -8.81 -3.13
CA ASN A 43 -1.61 -7.73 -4.02
C ASN A 43 -1.47 -8.24 -5.47
N VAL A 44 -2.55 -8.73 -6.05
CA VAL A 44 -2.57 -9.27 -7.41
C VAL A 44 -3.80 -8.84 -8.20
N GLY A 45 -3.73 -8.95 -9.54
CA GLY A 45 -4.80 -8.56 -10.46
C GLY A 45 -5.93 -9.58 -10.64
N GLY A 46 -5.95 -10.68 -9.89
CA GLY A 46 -6.86 -11.79 -10.06
C GLY A 46 -8.34 -11.48 -9.80
N ARG A 47 -9.22 -12.38 -10.25
CA ARG A 47 -10.65 -12.30 -9.95
C ARG A 47 -10.97 -12.82 -8.55
N HIS A 48 -10.18 -13.73 -8.05
CA HIS A 48 -10.32 -14.41 -6.76
C HIS A 48 -9.29 -13.93 -5.74
N VAL A 49 -9.04 -12.62 -5.70
CA VAL A 49 -8.14 -12.05 -4.69
C VAL A 49 -8.80 -12.14 -3.32
N ALA A 50 -8.11 -12.79 -2.41
CA ALA A 50 -8.51 -12.82 -1.03
C ALA A 50 -8.18 -11.49 -0.35
N TYR A 51 -9.13 -10.94 0.36
CA TYR A 51 -8.99 -9.67 1.04
C TYR A 51 -8.47 -9.85 2.47
N GLY A 52 -7.75 -8.84 2.93
CA GLY A 52 -7.26 -8.72 4.29
C GLY A 52 -8.14 -7.81 5.15
N ASP A 53 -7.67 -7.54 6.33
CA ASP A 53 -8.35 -6.78 7.39
C ASP A 53 -7.47 -5.67 7.99
N GLY A 54 -6.51 -5.18 7.23
CA GLY A 54 -5.73 -4.01 7.58
C GLY A 54 -4.22 -4.24 7.74
N VAL A 55 -3.63 -3.40 8.56
CA VAL A 55 -2.19 -3.36 8.82
C VAL A 55 -1.88 -3.98 10.18
N TYR A 56 -0.83 -4.79 10.21
CA TYR A 56 -0.32 -5.38 11.44
C TYR A 56 1.09 -4.90 11.74
N ARG A 57 1.42 -4.81 13.03
CA ARG A 57 2.75 -4.45 13.52
C ARG A 57 3.18 -5.43 14.60
N SER A 58 4.42 -5.89 14.50
CA SER A 58 5.17 -6.54 15.57
C SER A 58 6.25 -5.60 16.11
N LEU A 59 6.61 -5.75 17.38
CA LEU A 59 7.72 -5.05 18.04
C LEU A 59 8.83 -6.00 18.51
N ASP A 60 8.69 -7.29 18.26
CA ASP A 60 9.52 -8.36 18.77
C ASP A 60 9.95 -9.35 17.68
N GLY A 61 10.11 -8.87 16.46
CA GLY A 61 10.59 -9.67 15.35
C GLY A 61 9.57 -10.69 14.82
N GLY A 62 8.28 -10.44 15.05
CA GLY A 62 7.18 -11.26 14.56
C GLY A 62 6.60 -12.24 15.57
N GLU A 63 7.06 -12.24 16.82
CA GLU A 63 6.55 -13.15 17.86
C GLU A 63 5.12 -12.78 18.28
N ASN A 64 4.83 -11.47 18.39
CA ASN A 64 3.50 -10.98 18.70
C ASN A 64 3.08 -9.90 17.70
N TRP A 65 1.79 -9.91 17.32
CA TRP A 65 1.23 -9.00 16.34
C TRP A 65 0.05 -8.21 16.89
N LYS A 66 -0.04 -6.96 16.44
CA LYS A 66 -1.17 -6.09 16.73
C LYS A 66 -1.71 -5.51 15.44
N ASN A 67 -3.04 -5.62 15.23
CA ASN A 67 -3.72 -4.90 14.16
C ASN A 67 -3.71 -3.41 14.48
N MET A 68 -3.21 -2.61 13.53
CA MET A 68 -3.00 -1.16 13.65
C MET A 68 -4.04 -0.35 12.88
N GLY A 69 -5.13 -0.99 12.41
CA GLY A 69 -6.23 -0.34 11.70
C GLY A 69 -6.18 -0.50 10.19
N LEU A 70 -6.83 0.40 9.46
CA LEU A 70 -7.11 0.30 8.02
C LEU A 70 -7.84 -1.00 7.67
N THR A 71 -8.81 -1.39 8.49
CA THR A 71 -9.51 -2.68 8.39
C THR A 71 -10.41 -2.83 7.18
N LYS A 72 -10.72 -1.71 6.50
CA LYS A 72 -11.50 -1.67 5.26
C LYS A 72 -10.63 -1.48 4.01
N SER A 73 -9.31 -1.63 4.14
CA SER A 73 -8.38 -1.51 3.01
C SER A 73 -8.52 -2.65 2.01
N GLU A 74 -8.88 -3.83 2.47
CA GLU A 74 -8.96 -5.13 1.76
C GLU A 74 -7.63 -5.57 1.11
N HIS A 75 -6.89 -4.67 0.47
CA HIS A 75 -5.65 -4.97 -0.25
C HIS A 75 -4.61 -3.88 0.02
N ILE A 76 -3.59 -4.23 0.79
CA ILE A 76 -2.43 -3.36 1.05
C ILE A 76 -1.27 -3.85 0.19
N SER A 77 -0.77 -2.98 -0.67
CA SER A 77 0.24 -3.34 -1.66
C SER A 77 1.67 -3.07 -1.17
N GLU A 78 1.87 -2.00 -0.41
CA GLU A 78 3.19 -1.60 0.04
C GLU A 78 3.14 -0.85 1.37
N ILE A 79 4.17 -1.03 2.18
CA ILE A 79 4.40 -0.28 3.42
C ILE A 79 5.84 0.21 3.41
N ILE A 80 6.04 1.50 3.68
CA ILE A 80 7.38 2.07 3.89
C ILE A 80 7.46 2.65 5.29
N VAL A 81 8.53 2.31 6.00
CA VAL A 81 8.91 2.93 7.26
C VAL A 81 10.00 3.97 6.98
N HIS A 82 9.86 5.14 7.60
CA HIS A 82 10.86 6.21 7.45
C HIS A 82 12.23 5.73 8.00
N PRO A 83 13.33 5.90 7.24
CA PRO A 83 14.62 5.29 7.57
C PRO A 83 15.23 5.72 8.91
N LEU A 84 14.83 6.89 9.44
CA LEU A 84 15.36 7.46 10.67
C LEU A 84 14.31 7.65 11.77
N ASN A 85 13.04 7.26 11.52
CA ASN A 85 11.97 7.44 12.51
C ASN A 85 10.88 6.38 12.35
N SER A 86 10.90 5.38 13.22
CA SER A 86 9.96 4.25 13.25
C SER A 86 8.50 4.64 13.45
N ASP A 87 8.22 5.85 13.91
CA ASP A 87 6.87 6.34 14.11
C ASP A 87 6.23 6.89 12.81
N ILE A 88 7.04 7.18 11.79
CA ILE A 88 6.56 7.64 10.49
C ILE A 88 6.49 6.46 9.53
N VAL A 89 5.28 6.15 9.05
CA VAL A 89 5.03 5.04 8.14
C VAL A 89 3.99 5.44 7.11
N TRP A 90 4.21 5.02 5.87
CA TRP A 90 3.25 5.15 4.78
C TRP A 90 2.73 3.78 4.38
N VAL A 91 1.43 3.72 4.07
CA VAL A 91 0.72 2.51 3.66
C VAL A 91 -0.03 2.77 2.36
N ALA A 92 0.34 2.04 1.32
CA ALA A 92 -0.35 2.06 0.03
C ALA A 92 -1.51 1.05 0.06
N SER A 93 -2.73 1.56 0.01
CA SER A 93 -3.95 0.75 -0.02
C SER A 93 -4.64 0.83 -1.37
N GLN A 94 -4.82 -0.33 -2.00
CA GLN A 94 -5.59 -0.44 -3.25
C GLN A 94 -7.10 -0.32 -3.01
N GLY A 95 -7.57 -0.70 -1.83
CA GLY A 95 -8.98 -0.74 -1.47
C GLY A 95 -9.75 -1.90 -2.09
N PRO A 96 -11.07 -1.97 -1.86
CA PRO A 96 -11.94 -3.04 -2.35
C PRO A 96 -11.90 -3.22 -3.86
N LEU A 97 -11.82 -4.46 -4.34
CA LEU A 97 -11.84 -4.75 -5.76
C LEU A 97 -13.24 -4.70 -6.36
N TRP A 98 -14.27 -5.11 -5.60
CA TRP A 98 -15.63 -5.29 -6.09
C TRP A 98 -16.59 -4.17 -5.71
N SER A 99 -16.14 -3.21 -4.92
CA SER A 99 -16.95 -2.08 -4.47
C SER A 99 -16.15 -0.79 -4.47
N LYS A 100 -16.86 0.32 -4.49
CA LYS A 100 -16.27 1.65 -4.30
C LYS A 100 -15.98 1.93 -2.83
N GLY A 101 -15.16 2.94 -2.58
CA GLY A 101 -14.86 3.41 -1.23
C GLY A 101 -13.88 2.49 -0.48
N GLY A 102 -14.21 2.17 0.75
CA GLY A 102 -13.27 1.54 1.68
C GLY A 102 -12.15 2.51 2.09
N GLU A 103 -11.06 1.94 2.58
CA GLU A 103 -9.87 2.72 2.94
C GLU A 103 -8.84 2.67 1.79
N ARG A 104 -9.23 3.23 0.62
CA ARG A 104 -8.36 3.42 -0.55
C ARG A 104 -7.46 4.62 -0.37
N GLY A 105 -6.28 4.57 -0.97
CA GLY A 105 -5.36 5.69 -1.05
C GLY A 105 -4.05 5.45 -0.31
N LEU A 106 -3.28 6.50 -0.15
CA LEU A 106 -2.07 6.50 0.64
C LEU A 106 -2.37 7.04 2.03
N TYR A 107 -1.99 6.28 3.02
CA TYR A 107 -2.12 6.65 4.43
C TYR A 107 -0.75 6.89 5.04
N LYS A 108 -0.65 7.93 5.88
CA LYS A 108 0.55 8.26 6.65
C LYS A 108 0.21 8.26 8.15
N THR A 109 1.09 7.69 8.94
CA THR A 109 1.12 7.86 10.39
C THR A 109 2.38 8.61 10.81
N SER A 110 2.32 9.32 11.93
CA SER A 110 3.47 9.92 12.62
C SER A 110 3.55 9.49 14.09
N ASN A 111 2.83 8.44 14.46
CA ASN A 111 2.76 7.94 15.84
C ASN A 111 2.77 6.42 15.91
N GLY A 112 3.48 5.78 14.98
CA GLY A 112 3.66 4.32 14.96
C GLY A 112 2.38 3.54 14.69
N GLY A 113 1.46 4.08 13.88
CA GLY A 113 0.23 3.41 13.48
C GLY A 113 -0.93 3.56 14.47
N LYS A 114 -0.81 4.38 15.51
CA LYS A 114 -1.92 4.63 16.44
C LYS A 114 -3.07 5.41 15.80
N SER A 115 -2.75 6.22 14.78
CA SER A 115 -3.72 6.90 13.93
C SER A 115 -3.17 7.07 12.51
N TRP A 116 -4.07 7.14 11.53
CA TRP A 116 -3.75 7.26 10.12
C TRP A 116 -4.42 8.49 9.51
N LYS A 117 -3.68 9.21 8.67
CA LYS A 117 -4.17 10.30 7.84
C LYS A 117 -4.06 9.88 6.38
N ARG A 118 -5.15 9.92 5.62
CA ARG A 118 -5.09 9.74 4.17
C ARG A 118 -4.47 10.98 3.54
N VAL A 119 -3.37 10.81 2.83
CA VAL A 119 -2.58 11.90 2.23
C VAL A 119 -2.66 11.94 0.72
N LEU A 120 -3.09 10.84 0.06
CA LEU A 120 -3.31 10.78 -1.40
C LEU A 120 -4.48 9.84 -1.71
N GLY A 121 -5.18 10.07 -2.83
CA GLY A 121 -6.31 9.26 -3.28
C GLY A 121 -7.66 9.79 -2.79
N ASN A 122 -8.24 10.75 -3.50
CA ASN A 122 -9.41 11.50 -3.03
C ASN A 122 -10.74 11.00 -3.57
N ASN A 123 -10.75 10.05 -4.52
CA ASN A 123 -11.99 9.51 -5.07
C ASN A 123 -12.28 8.08 -4.59
N GLU A 124 -13.48 7.59 -4.88
CA GLU A 124 -13.96 6.30 -4.41
C GLU A 124 -13.37 5.09 -5.15
N TRP A 125 -12.65 5.31 -6.26
CA TRP A 125 -12.13 4.25 -7.13
C TRP A 125 -10.61 4.18 -7.19
N THR A 126 -9.91 5.26 -6.82
CA THR A 126 -8.46 5.35 -6.90
C THR A 126 -7.80 4.81 -5.64
N GLY A 127 -7.10 3.71 -5.77
CA GLY A 127 -6.17 3.19 -4.76
C GLY A 127 -4.73 3.59 -5.04
N VAL A 128 -3.82 3.26 -4.13
CA VAL A 128 -2.37 3.39 -4.31
C VAL A 128 -1.78 2.00 -4.37
N THR A 129 -1.00 1.73 -5.42
CA THR A 129 -0.42 0.40 -5.69
C THR A 129 1.03 0.29 -5.29
N ASP A 130 1.72 1.42 -5.26
CA ASP A 130 3.15 1.46 -4.97
C ASP A 130 3.54 2.79 -4.36
N ILE A 131 4.58 2.77 -3.53
CA ILE A 131 5.21 3.94 -2.96
C ILE A 131 6.71 3.70 -2.84
N MET A 132 7.50 4.71 -3.15
CA MET A 132 8.96 4.69 -3.03
C MET A 132 9.43 5.94 -2.31
N ILE A 133 10.49 5.79 -1.50
CA ILE A 133 11.19 6.89 -0.86
C ILE A 133 12.57 7.06 -1.51
N ASP A 134 12.99 8.31 -1.77
CA ASP A 134 14.36 8.58 -2.25
C ASP A 134 15.35 8.26 -1.11
N PRO A 135 16.31 7.34 -1.32
CA PRO A 135 17.23 6.93 -0.26
C PRO A 135 18.20 8.05 0.17
N ARG A 136 18.29 9.14 -0.61
CA ARG A 136 19.17 10.30 -0.33
C ARG A 136 18.44 11.39 0.43
N ASP A 137 17.11 11.50 0.27
CA ASP A 137 16.27 12.49 0.93
C ASP A 137 14.89 11.92 1.23
N SER A 138 14.63 11.63 2.49
CA SER A 138 13.36 11.04 2.95
C SER A 138 12.14 11.97 2.81
N ASN A 139 12.32 13.23 2.45
CA ASN A 139 11.22 14.12 2.10
C ASN A 139 10.70 13.88 0.69
N ILE A 140 11.51 13.24 -0.17
CA ILE A 140 11.12 12.95 -1.54
C ILE A 140 10.52 11.55 -1.62
N LEU A 141 9.24 11.50 -2.00
CA LEU A 141 8.53 10.25 -2.23
C LEU A 141 7.84 10.26 -3.60
N TYR A 142 7.66 9.07 -4.14
CA TYR A 142 6.87 8.82 -5.35
C TYR A 142 5.78 7.83 -5.02
N ALA A 143 4.58 8.01 -5.60
CA ALA A 143 3.46 7.09 -5.43
C ALA A 143 2.76 6.85 -6.76
N ALA A 144 2.38 5.60 -7.02
CA ALA A 144 1.55 5.22 -8.16
C ALA A 144 0.12 4.98 -7.70
N THR A 145 -0.82 5.66 -8.34
CA THR A 145 -2.25 5.46 -8.11
C THR A 145 -2.87 4.64 -9.23
N TRP A 146 -3.96 3.95 -8.92
CA TRP A 146 -4.65 3.11 -9.89
C TRP A 146 -6.16 3.12 -9.68
N ASP A 147 -6.90 3.48 -10.71
CA ASP A 147 -8.34 3.26 -10.78
C ASP A 147 -8.58 1.81 -11.15
N ARG A 148 -8.98 1.01 -10.16
CA ARG A 148 -9.17 -0.42 -10.34
C ARG A 148 -10.44 -0.89 -9.68
N HIS A 149 -11.30 -1.53 -10.46
CA HIS A 149 -12.42 -2.27 -9.90
C HIS A 149 -12.93 -3.35 -10.85
N ARG A 150 -13.69 -4.28 -10.31
CA ARG A 150 -14.35 -5.32 -11.06
C ARG A 150 -15.86 -5.26 -10.94
N THR A 151 -16.51 -5.66 -12.00
CA THR A 151 -17.90 -6.11 -12.01
C THR A 151 -17.94 -7.56 -12.50
N VAL A 152 -19.12 -8.17 -12.50
CA VAL A 152 -19.28 -9.52 -13.08
C VAL A 152 -18.89 -9.56 -14.56
N ALA A 153 -19.12 -8.47 -15.28
CA ALA A 153 -18.91 -8.38 -16.74
C ALA A 153 -17.53 -7.84 -17.13
N ALA A 154 -16.88 -7.01 -16.29
CA ALA A 154 -15.70 -6.25 -16.71
C ALA A 154 -14.67 -6.06 -15.60
N LEU A 155 -13.41 -5.87 -16.03
CA LEU A 155 -12.34 -5.29 -15.22
C LEU A 155 -12.05 -3.88 -15.72
N MET A 156 -12.15 -2.91 -14.83
CA MET A 156 -11.65 -1.56 -15.05
C MET A 156 -10.23 -1.50 -14.49
N GLY A 157 -9.26 -1.39 -15.37
CA GLY A 157 -7.83 -1.41 -15.04
C GLY A 157 -7.12 -0.10 -15.33
N GLY A 158 -7.83 1.01 -15.32
CA GLY A 158 -7.31 2.35 -15.51
C GLY A 158 -8.44 3.37 -15.43
N GLY A 159 -8.08 4.65 -15.37
CA GLY A 159 -9.04 5.74 -15.31
C GLY A 159 -8.38 7.07 -14.96
N PRO A 160 -9.15 8.16 -14.83
CA PRO A 160 -8.62 9.51 -14.63
C PRO A 160 -7.85 9.71 -13.32
N GLY A 161 -7.98 8.80 -12.36
CA GLY A 161 -7.21 8.81 -11.12
C GLY A 161 -5.90 8.03 -11.19
N THR A 162 -5.64 7.31 -12.31
CA THR A 162 -4.38 6.57 -12.51
C THR A 162 -3.26 7.52 -12.87
N ALA A 163 -2.24 7.62 -12.03
CA ALA A 163 -1.15 8.56 -12.24
C ALA A 163 0.06 8.23 -11.36
N ILE A 164 1.18 8.90 -11.66
CA ILE A 164 2.35 8.94 -10.78
C ILE A 164 2.41 10.30 -10.11
N TYR A 165 2.66 10.29 -8.82
CA TYR A 165 2.76 11.48 -7.98
C TYR A 165 4.14 11.57 -7.34
N ARG A 166 4.56 12.79 -7.04
CA ARG A 166 5.74 13.11 -6.26
C ARG A 166 5.37 14.01 -5.09
N SER A 167 5.95 13.72 -3.94
CA SER A 167 6.00 14.59 -2.77
C SER A 167 7.43 15.11 -2.57
N ASP A 168 7.55 16.33 -2.06
CA ASP A 168 8.82 16.97 -1.67
C ASP A 168 8.80 17.36 -0.17
N ASP A 169 7.79 16.90 0.60
CA ASP A 169 7.55 17.29 1.99
C ASP A 169 7.22 16.09 2.90
N GLY A 170 7.82 14.94 2.60
CA GLY A 170 7.61 13.73 3.38
C GLY A 170 6.21 13.13 3.23
N GLY A 171 5.54 13.36 2.10
CA GLY A 171 4.25 12.78 1.78
C GLY A 171 3.05 13.53 2.37
N ASP A 172 3.21 14.77 2.77
CA ASP A 172 2.10 15.59 3.26
C ASP A 172 1.30 16.23 2.11
N THR A 173 2.00 16.62 1.02
CA THR A 173 1.38 17.09 -0.23
C THR A 173 1.96 16.37 -1.45
N TRP A 174 1.16 16.29 -2.52
CA TRP A 174 1.49 15.50 -3.70
C TRP A 174 1.23 16.27 -4.98
N LYS A 175 2.16 16.17 -5.93
CA LYS A 175 2.07 16.75 -7.27
C LYS A 175 2.05 15.63 -8.30
N ILE A 176 1.09 15.66 -9.22
CA ILE A 176 1.04 14.74 -10.35
C ILE A 176 2.22 15.00 -11.30
N LEU A 177 2.88 13.94 -11.74
CA LEU A 177 3.90 13.99 -12.78
C LEU A 177 3.23 13.80 -14.15
N LYS A 178 3.41 14.79 -15.02
CA LYS A 178 2.79 14.79 -16.36
C LYS A 178 3.82 14.73 -17.50
N ASN A 179 5.05 15.17 -17.25
CA ASN A 179 6.08 15.29 -18.28
C ASN A 179 6.88 13.98 -18.40
N GLY A 180 7.04 13.50 -19.64
CA GLY A 180 7.85 12.32 -19.95
C GLY A 180 7.19 10.97 -19.60
N LEU A 181 5.95 10.99 -19.13
CA LEU A 181 5.15 9.77 -18.93
C LEU A 181 4.15 9.63 -20.08
N PRO A 182 3.79 8.40 -20.47
CA PRO A 182 2.66 8.18 -21.36
C PRO A 182 1.43 8.84 -20.71
N ASN A 183 1.03 9.94 -21.27
CA ASN A 183 -0.17 10.66 -20.85
C ASN A 183 -0.91 10.93 -22.15
N ASN A 184 -1.57 9.90 -22.62
CA ASN A 184 -2.46 10.08 -23.75
C ASN A 184 -3.87 10.25 -23.18
N PRO A 185 -4.35 11.50 -22.99
CA PRO A 185 -5.78 11.69 -22.93
C PRO A 185 -6.29 11.17 -24.26
N ASP A 186 -7.33 10.37 -24.23
CA ASP A 186 -8.11 9.94 -25.38
C ASP A 186 -8.09 11.02 -26.50
N SER A 187 -7.15 10.87 -27.44
CA SER A 187 -6.87 11.90 -28.44
C SER A 187 -7.94 11.95 -29.52
N ASN A 188 -8.81 10.93 -29.55
CA ASN A 188 -9.88 10.75 -30.51
C ASN A 188 -11.28 10.89 -29.89
N GLU A 189 -11.40 11.06 -28.56
CA GLU A 189 -12.67 11.14 -27.85
C GLU A 189 -13.54 9.86 -27.98
N ASP A 190 -12.92 8.71 -28.29
CA ASP A 190 -13.66 7.45 -28.47
C ASP A 190 -13.79 6.67 -27.13
N GLY A 191 -13.24 7.18 -26.03
CA GLY A 191 -13.29 6.58 -24.71
C GLY A 191 -12.25 5.47 -24.50
N VAL A 192 -11.36 5.26 -25.45
CA VAL A 192 -10.24 4.31 -25.36
C VAL A 192 -8.96 5.11 -25.14
N ILE A 193 -8.20 4.72 -24.11
CA ILE A 193 -6.86 5.29 -23.89
C ILE A 193 -5.88 4.53 -24.79
N ASP A 194 -5.34 5.22 -25.77
CA ASP A 194 -4.32 4.68 -26.70
C ASP A 194 -2.95 4.46 -26.03
#